data_eae28a4195e2ec220fd63de47b50656c
#
_entry.id   eae28a4195e2ec220fd63de47b50656c
#
_cell.length_a   1.000
_cell.length_b   1.000
_cell.length_c   1.000
_cell.angle_alpha   90.00
_cell.angle_beta   90.00
_cell.angle_gamma   90.00
#
_symmetry.space_group_name_H-M   'P 1'
#
loop_
_entity.id
_entity.type
_entity.pdbx_description
1 polymer ?
#
loop_
_entity_poly.entity_id
_entity_poly.type
_entity_poly.pdbx_seq_one_letter_code
_entity_poly.pdbx_strand_id
1 'polypeptide(L)'
;MVTVYQKDNSYSAAFGSYFEGNVRIPGNFMVQPRTHFWGRLVVEGRLDLGPQSVVGEDVECDSAAIGSNSWIKGTLRSVGDILICDNAHLHDIVSGGNVTLRSGARVGNVTARDTIIIYGKIKSGKLVGKNVKIYGKDGSQPVLPSDAKPE
;
A
#
# COMPACT_ATOMS: atom_id res chain seq x y z
N MET A 1 -6.25 -15.66 -16.12
CA MET A 1 -6.44 -14.90 -17.36
C MET A 1 -6.00 -13.47 -17.17
N VAL A 2 -5.29 -12.93 -18.13
CA VAL A 2 -4.80 -11.56 -18.07
C VAL A 2 -5.72 -10.69 -18.92
N THR A 3 -6.35 -9.69 -18.31
CA THR A 3 -7.21 -8.75 -19.01
C THR A 3 -6.93 -7.35 -18.50
N VAL A 4 -6.39 -6.52 -19.39
CA VAL A 4 -6.11 -5.13 -19.08
C VAL A 4 -6.88 -4.26 -20.06
N TYR A 5 -7.67 -3.35 -19.52
CA TYR A 5 -8.40 -2.37 -20.31
C TYR A 5 -7.75 -1.02 -20.16
N GLN A 6 -7.68 -0.27 -21.25
CA GLN A 6 -7.10 1.05 -21.22
C GLN A 6 -8.14 2.09 -21.65
N LYS A 7 -8.15 3.20 -20.94
CA LYS A 7 -8.92 4.38 -21.33
C LYS A 7 -8.09 5.60 -20.96
N ASP A 8 -7.68 6.36 -21.95
CA ASP A 8 -6.80 7.52 -21.79
C ASP A 8 -5.51 7.09 -21.09
N ASN A 9 -5.18 7.70 -19.94
CA ASN A 9 -3.98 7.37 -19.18
C ASN A 9 -4.29 6.40 -18.03
N SER A 10 -5.43 5.72 -18.07
CA SER A 10 -5.85 4.79 -17.03
C SER A 10 -6.00 3.39 -17.59
N TYR A 11 -5.52 2.43 -16.81
CA TYR A 11 -5.57 1.01 -17.15
C TYR A 11 -6.30 0.30 -16.03
N SER A 12 -6.98 -0.78 -16.34
CA SER A 12 -7.65 -1.58 -15.32
C SER A 12 -7.47 -3.06 -15.60
N ALA A 13 -7.39 -3.84 -14.53
CA ALA A 13 -7.33 -5.29 -14.61
C ALA A 13 -8.62 -5.86 -14.03
N ALA A 14 -9.19 -6.86 -14.72
CA ALA A 14 -10.44 -7.46 -14.32
C ALA A 14 -10.30 -8.27 -13.05
N PHE A 15 -11.42 -8.50 -12.36
CA PHE A 15 -11.48 -9.32 -11.16
C PHE A 15 -10.85 -10.69 -11.39
N GLY A 16 -10.00 -11.10 -10.46
CA GLY A 16 -9.40 -12.42 -10.50
C GLY A 16 -8.35 -12.62 -11.58
N SER A 17 -7.86 -11.56 -12.20
CA SER A 17 -6.81 -11.67 -13.21
C SER A 17 -5.51 -12.16 -12.59
N TYR A 18 -4.63 -12.74 -13.40
CA TYR A 18 -3.29 -13.06 -12.93
C TYR A 18 -2.25 -12.75 -14.01
N PHE A 19 -1.06 -12.35 -13.55
CA PHE A 19 0.03 -11.94 -14.41
C PHE A 19 1.26 -12.74 -14.01
N GLU A 20 1.81 -13.53 -14.93
CA GLU A 20 2.91 -14.46 -14.60
C GLU A 20 4.27 -13.77 -14.55
N GLY A 21 4.47 -12.75 -15.35
CA GLY A 21 5.75 -12.06 -15.39
C GLY A 21 5.69 -10.69 -14.74
N ASN A 22 6.73 -9.92 -14.98
CA ASN A 22 6.76 -8.55 -14.52
C ASN A 22 5.78 -7.72 -15.34
N VAL A 23 5.14 -6.75 -14.68
CA VAL A 23 4.14 -5.91 -15.31
C VAL A 23 4.56 -4.45 -15.18
N ARG A 24 4.48 -3.71 -16.28
CA ARG A 24 4.73 -2.27 -16.29
C ARG A 24 3.55 -1.56 -16.92
N ILE A 25 2.97 -0.62 -16.20
CA ILE A 25 1.80 0.14 -16.63
C ILE A 25 2.21 1.60 -16.79
N PRO A 26 2.10 2.17 -18.00
CA PRO A 26 2.56 3.55 -18.25
C PRO A 26 1.49 4.60 -17.91
N GLY A 27 0.74 4.41 -16.85
CA GLY A 27 -0.30 5.32 -16.42
C GLY A 27 -0.87 4.84 -15.10
N ASN A 28 -2.10 5.27 -14.81
CA ASN A 28 -2.79 4.84 -13.59
C ASN A 28 -3.30 3.41 -13.75
N PHE A 29 -3.31 2.66 -12.68
CA PHE A 29 -3.71 1.27 -12.73
C PHE A 29 -4.73 0.97 -11.63
N MET A 30 -5.92 0.59 -12.04
CA MET A 30 -6.96 0.14 -11.11
C MET A 30 -7.09 -1.37 -11.24
N VAL A 31 -6.82 -2.07 -10.15
CA VAL A 31 -6.83 -3.53 -10.12
C VAL A 31 -8.04 -4.00 -9.34
N GLN A 32 -8.89 -4.79 -10.00
CA GLN A 32 -10.07 -5.36 -9.35
C GLN A 32 -9.64 -6.40 -8.31
N PRO A 33 -10.53 -6.75 -7.36
CA PRO A 33 -10.15 -7.68 -6.29
C PRO A 33 -9.64 -9.03 -6.79
N ARG A 34 -8.87 -9.68 -5.94
CA ARG A 34 -8.37 -11.05 -6.12
C ARG A 34 -7.49 -11.22 -7.34
N THR A 35 -6.75 -10.19 -7.70
CA THR A 35 -5.79 -10.24 -8.78
C THR A 35 -4.42 -10.66 -8.24
N HIS A 36 -3.70 -11.47 -9.00
CA HIS A 36 -2.42 -11.99 -8.56
C HIS A 36 -1.33 -11.61 -9.55
N PHE A 37 -0.27 -10.97 -9.04
CA PHE A 37 0.93 -10.66 -9.81
C PHE A 37 2.06 -11.52 -9.28
N TRP A 38 2.59 -12.40 -10.12
CA TRP A 38 3.66 -13.30 -9.71
C TRP A 38 5.00 -12.58 -9.63
N GLY A 39 5.19 -11.59 -10.48
CA GLY A 39 6.43 -10.85 -10.56
C GLY A 39 6.33 -9.46 -9.99
N ARG A 40 7.17 -8.57 -10.52
CA ARG A 40 7.24 -7.19 -10.10
C ARG A 40 6.18 -6.36 -10.80
N LEU A 41 5.69 -5.33 -10.10
CA LEU A 41 4.68 -4.42 -10.66
C LEU A 41 5.24 -3.01 -10.61
N VAL A 42 5.33 -2.39 -11.79
CA VAL A 42 5.73 -0.99 -11.91
C VAL A 42 4.59 -0.21 -12.54
N VAL A 43 4.10 0.80 -11.84
CA VAL A 43 2.99 1.63 -12.30
C VAL A 43 3.49 3.07 -12.38
N GLU A 44 3.42 3.66 -13.58
CA GLU A 44 3.91 5.02 -13.79
C GLU A 44 2.83 6.05 -13.49
N GLY A 45 2.02 5.80 -12.48
CA GLY A 45 0.95 6.63 -12.02
C GLY A 45 0.44 6.13 -10.70
N ARG A 46 -0.86 6.31 -10.46
CA ARG A 46 -1.50 5.84 -9.23
C ARG A 46 -1.87 4.37 -9.36
N LEU A 47 -1.54 3.62 -8.34
CA LEU A 47 -1.94 2.21 -8.22
C LEU A 47 -3.07 2.10 -7.21
N ASP A 48 -4.20 1.53 -7.65
CA ASP A 48 -5.28 1.13 -6.75
C ASP A 48 -5.37 -0.39 -6.81
N LEU A 49 -4.81 -1.05 -5.81
CA LEU A 49 -4.80 -2.51 -5.74
C LEU A 49 -6.03 -3.00 -5.00
N GLY A 50 -6.89 -3.72 -5.69
CA GLY A 50 -8.14 -4.20 -5.12
C GLY A 50 -7.93 -5.18 -3.97
N PRO A 51 -8.94 -5.34 -3.10
CA PRO A 51 -8.83 -6.22 -1.95
C PRO A 51 -8.46 -7.65 -2.32
N GLN A 52 -7.77 -8.33 -1.42
CA GLN A 52 -7.40 -9.74 -1.56
C GLN A 52 -6.52 -10.01 -2.79
N SER A 53 -5.82 -8.99 -3.24
CA SER A 53 -4.85 -9.16 -4.33
C SER A 53 -3.47 -9.46 -3.77
N VAL A 54 -2.62 -10.05 -4.61
CA VAL A 54 -1.26 -10.45 -4.19
C VAL A 54 -0.27 -9.98 -5.23
N VAL A 55 0.83 -9.39 -4.76
CA VAL A 55 1.99 -9.10 -5.60
C VAL A 55 3.16 -9.90 -5.04
N GLY A 56 3.76 -10.73 -5.88
CA GLY A 56 4.81 -11.65 -5.46
C GLY A 56 6.18 -11.04 -5.26
N GLU A 57 6.43 -9.87 -5.84
CA GLU A 57 7.72 -9.20 -5.75
C GLU A 57 7.50 -7.71 -5.45
N ASP A 58 8.43 -6.86 -5.88
CA ASP A 58 8.39 -5.44 -5.54
C ASP A 58 7.33 -4.67 -6.31
N VAL A 59 6.90 -3.56 -5.74
CA VAL A 59 5.96 -2.63 -6.36
C VAL A 59 6.58 -1.24 -6.37
N GLU A 60 6.54 -0.59 -7.54
CA GLU A 60 6.93 0.82 -7.66
C GLU A 60 5.79 1.58 -8.31
N CYS A 61 5.52 2.77 -7.80
CA CYS A 61 4.40 3.58 -8.31
C CYS A 61 4.60 5.05 -7.93
N ASP A 62 3.73 5.92 -8.43
CA ASP A 62 3.74 7.32 -8.02
C ASP A 62 2.96 7.52 -6.73
N SER A 63 1.85 6.83 -6.59
CA SER A 63 1.09 6.78 -5.34
C SER A 63 0.35 5.46 -5.31
N ALA A 64 -0.09 5.03 -4.12
CA ALA A 64 -0.72 3.73 -4.01
C ALA A 64 -1.83 3.70 -2.97
N ALA A 65 -2.87 2.93 -3.27
CA ALA A 65 -3.84 2.50 -2.29
C ALA A 65 -3.88 0.97 -2.37
N ILE A 66 -3.53 0.32 -1.28
CA ILE A 66 -3.44 -1.13 -1.23
C ILE A 66 -4.68 -1.65 -0.49
N GLY A 67 -5.49 -2.43 -1.18
CA GLY A 67 -6.77 -2.89 -0.67
C GLY A 67 -6.66 -3.83 0.52
N SER A 68 -7.78 -4.00 1.21
CA SER A 68 -7.84 -4.83 2.41
C SER A 68 -7.43 -6.27 2.11
N ASN A 69 -6.71 -6.87 3.06
CA ASN A 69 -6.29 -8.28 2.98
C ASN A 69 -5.42 -8.59 1.76
N SER A 70 -4.79 -7.57 1.19
CA SER A 70 -3.85 -7.78 0.10
C SER A 70 -2.46 -8.08 0.64
N TRP A 71 -1.64 -8.71 -0.19
CA TRP A 71 -0.26 -9.07 0.16
C TRP A 71 0.69 -8.50 -0.86
N ILE A 72 1.75 -7.85 -0.40
CA ILE A 72 2.89 -7.51 -1.24
C ILE A 72 4.11 -8.15 -0.60
N LYS A 73 4.72 -9.09 -1.32
CA LYS A 73 5.81 -9.89 -0.75
C LYS A 73 7.17 -9.23 -0.89
N GLY A 74 7.28 -8.23 -1.75
CA GLY A 74 8.51 -7.43 -1.87
C GLY A 74 8.37 -6.09 -1.20
N THR A 75 9.16 -5.12 -1.64
CA THR A 75 9.15 -3.77 -1.13
C THR A 75 8.19 -2.91 -1.94
N LEU A 76 7.39 -2.10 -1.27
CA LEU A 76 6.53 -1.10 -1.90
C LEU A 76 7.23 0.26 -1.87
N ARG A 77 7.50 0.80 -3.05
CA ARG A 77 8.11 2.13 -3.19
C ARG A 77 7.18 3.05 -3.94
N SER A 78 6.98 4.23 -3.40
CA SER A 78 6.12 5.24 -4.02
C SER A 78 6.78 6.61 -3.96
N VAL A 79 6.59 7.37 -5.02
CA VAL A 79 7.07 8.76 -5.06
C VAL A 79 6.27 9.62 -4.08
N GLY A 80 4.97 9.37 -3.97
CA GLY A 80 4.07 10.13 -3.12
C GLY A 80 3.38 9.25 -2.10
N ASP A 81 2.15 9.60 -1.77
CA ASP A 81 1.41 9.03 -0.65
C ASP A 81 1.03 7.57 -0.87
N ILE A 82 0.99 6.83 0.22
CA ILE A 82 0.58 5.42 0.26
C ILE A 82 -0.52 5.26 1.30
N LEU A 83 -1.59 4.57 0.92
CA LEU A 83 -2.65 4.15 1.82
C LEU A 83 -2.66 2.63 1.89
N ILE A 84 -2.51 2.09 3.10
CA ILE A 84 -2.57 0.65 3.35
C ILE A 84 -3.87 0.38 4.09
N CYS A 85 -4.76 -0.37 3.46
CA CYS A 85 -6.08 -0.65 4.02
C CYS A 85 -6.03 -1.77 5.06
N ASP A 86 -7.18 -2.05 5.66
CA ASP A 86 -7.29 -2.94 6.81
C ASP A 86 -6.74 -4.34 6.51
N ASN A 87 -5.96 -4.86 7.44
CA ASN A 87 -5.47 -6.24 7.41
C ASN A 87 -4.58 -6.58 6.20
N ALA A 88 -4.04 -5.59 5.52
CA ALA A 88 -3.10 -5.85 4.43
C ALA A 88 -1.76 -6.30 5.02
N HIS A 89 -1.04 -7.13 4.26
CA HIS A 89 0.26 -7.66 4.65
C HIS A 89 1.33 -7.18 3.69
N LEU A 90 2.27 -6.41 4.19
CA LEU A 90 3.39 -5.92 3.39
C LEU A 90 4.68 -6.15 4.16
N HIS A 91 5.78 -6.04 3.44
CA HIS A 91 7.09 -5.98 4.05
C HIS A 91 7.50 -4.51 4.16
N ASP A 92 8.63 -4.14 3.59
CA ASP A 92 9.10 -2.78 3.73
C ASP A 92 8.34 -1.82 2.82
N ILE A 93 8.16 -0.60 3.30
CA ILE A 93 7.44 0.45 2.60
C ILE A 93 8.33 1.69 2.59
N VAL A 94 8.49 2.28 1.41
CA VAL A 94 9.25 3.52 1.24
C VAL A 94 8.38 4.51 0.47
N SER A 95 8.09 5.63 1.07
CA SER A 95 7.24 6.66 0.47
C SER A 95 7.96 8.00 0.46
N GLY A 96 7.82 8.72 -0.65
CA GLY A 96 8.30 10.10 -0.73
C GLY A 96 7.29 11.10 -0.17
N GLY A 97 6.18 10.65 0.38
CA GLY A 97 5.14 11.49 0.99
C GLY A 97 4.69 10.92 2.32
N ASN A 98 3.38 10.78 2.48
CA ASN A 98 2.77 10.27 3.70
C ASN A 98 2.43 8.78 3.53
N VAL A 99 2.43 8.05 4.64
CA VAL A 99 1.97 6.67 4.67
C VAL A 99 0.85 6.57 5.68
N THR A 100 -0.30 6.06 5.25
CA THR A 100 -1.44 5.82 6.13
C THR A 100 -1.61 4.31 6.28
N LEU A 101 -1.63 3.86 7.53
CA LEU A 101 -1.77 2.44 7.88
C LEU A 101 -3.07 2.27 8.62
N ARG A 102 -3.96 1.43 8.10
CA ARG A 102 -5.25 1.19 8.71
C ARG A 102 -5.18 -0.03 9.63
N SER A 103 -6.24 -0.21 10.41
CA SER A 103 -6.30 -1.20 11.47
C SER A 103 -6.00 -2.61 10.98
N GLY A 104 -5.17 -3.32 11.71
CA GLY A 104 -4.83 -4.70 11.40
C GLY A 104 -3.74 -4.87 10.35
N ALA A 105 -3.23 -3.78 9.78
CA ALA A 105 -2.16 -3.88 8.78
C ALA A 105 -0.90 -4.49 9.43
N ARG A 106 -0.20 -5.31 8.66
CA ARG A 106 1.08 -5.90 9.06
C ARG A 106 2.12 -5.47 8.06
N VAL A 107 3.12 -4.76 8.54
CA VAL A 107 4.15 -4.20 7.66
C VAL A 107 5.52 -4.44 8.28
N GLY A 108 6.55 -4.33 7.46
CA GLY A 108 7.92 -4.35 7.93
C GLY A 108 8.35 -2.95 8.34
N ASN A 109 9.51 -2.53 7.87
CA ASN A 109 9.99 -1.18 8.14
C ASN A 109 9.31 -0.20 7.21
N VAL A 110 8.88 0.94 7.76
CA VAL A 110 8.18 1.96 6.99
C VAL A 110 9.00 3.24 7.05
N THR A 111 9.34 3.76 5.88
CA THR A 111 10.04 5.03 5.76
C THR A 111 9.15 5.97 4.95
N ALA A 112 8.73 7.07 5.57
CA ALA A 112 7.95 8.10 4.92
C ALA A 112 8.73 9.41 4.98
N ARG A 113 8.70 10.16 3.89
CA ARG A 113 9.38 11.46 3.89
C ARG A 113 8.69 12.42 4.85
N ASP A 114 7.37 12.36 4.91
CA ASP A 114 6.60 13.27 5.77
C ASP A 114 6.01 12.51 6.95
N THR A 115 4.72 12.22 6.94
CA THR A 115 4.01 11.73 8.11
C THR A 115 3.57 10.28 7.92
N ILE A 116 3.70 9.50 8.99
CA ILE A 116 3.11 8.17 9.07
C ILE A 116 1.86 8.31 9.94
N ILE A 117 0.70 7.93 9.39
CA ILE A 117 -0.58 8.04 10.07
C ILE A 117 -1.09 6.64 10.32
N ILE A 118 -1.43 6.33 11.58
CA ILE A 118 -1.85 4.99 11.98
C ILE A 118 -3.24 5.07 12.57
N TYR A 119 -4.14 4.21 12.09
CA TYR A 119 -5.49 4.07 12.64
C TYR A 119 -5.62 2.71 13.29
N GLY A 120 -5.94 2.71 14.58
CA GLY A 120 -6.12 1.46 15.31
C GLY A 120 -4.79 0.77 15.62
N LYS A 121 -4.80 -0.55 15.57
CA LYS A 121 -3.62 -1.35 15.89
C LYS A 121 -3.02 -1.94 14.65
N ILE A 122 -1.71 -1.85 14.54
CA ILE A 122 -0.95 -2.45 13.45
C ILE A 122 0.22 -3.22 14.01
N LYS A 123 0.83 -4.05 13.17
CA LYS A 123 2.12 -4.66 13.46
C LYS A 123 3.13 -4.08 12.49
N SER A 124 4.25 -3.63 13.00
CA SER A 124 5.26 -3.02 12.16
C SER A 124 6.64 -3.25 12.71
N GLY A 125 7.64 -3.05 11.85
CA GLY A 125 9.00 -2.88 12.28
C GLY A 125 9.24 -1.43 12.65
N LYS A 126 10.35 -0.89 12.17
CA LYS A 126 10.74 0.49 12.47
C LYS A 126 9.91 1.46 11.63
N LEU A 127 9.44 2.53 12.27
CA LEU A 127 8.67 3.58 11.60
C LEU A 127 9.51 4.85 11.59
N VAL A 128 9.85 5.34 10.39
CA VAL A 128 10.68 6.52 10.21
C VAL A 128 9.93 7.55 9.37
N GLY A 129 9.68 8.71 9.94
CA GLY A 129 9.02 9.82 9.27
C GLY A 129 9.25 11.08 10.08
N LYS A 130 8.91 12.24 9.50
CA LYS A 130 9.00 13.49 10.26
C LYS A 130 8.08 13.46 11.45
N ASN A 131 6.87 12.90 11.27
CA ASN A 131 5.88 12.76 12.31
C ASN A 131 5.25 11.40 12.24
N VAL A 132 4.81 10.87 13.39
CA VAL A 132 4.00 9.67 13.46
C VAL A 132 2.77 10.02 14.28
N LYS A 133 1.58 9.89 13.67
CA LYS A 133 0.32 10.22 14.31
C LYS A 133 -0.51 8.95 14.45
N ILE A 134 -1.04 8.72 15.64
CA ILE A 134 -1.81 7.52 15.95
C ILE A 134 -3.22 7.92 16.36
N TYR A 135 -4.22 7.35 15.68
CA TYR A 135 -5.63 7.64 15.91
C TYR A 135 -6.33 6.36 16.35
N GLY A 136 -7.52 6.49 16.92
CA GLY A 136 -8.38 5.36 17.16
C GLY A 136 -8.82 4.73 15.84
N LYS A 137 -9.32 3.52 15.91
CA LYS A 137 -9.73 2.76 14.74
C LYS A 137 -10.78 3.49 13.89
N ASP A 138 -11.63 4.25 14.56
CA ASP A 138 -12.72 5.02 13.90
C ASP A 138 -12.29 6.42 13.50
N GLY A 139 -11.01 6.76 13.63
CA GLY A 139 -10.53 8.08 13.32
C GLY A 139 -10.71 9.10 14.45
N SER A 140 -11.00 8.62 15.66
CA SER A 140 -11.19 9.48 16.81
C SER A 140 -9.89 10.17 17.23
N GLN A 141 -9.89 10.82 18.37
CA GLN A 141 -8.76 11.60 18.87
C GLN A 141 -7.43 10.89 18.69
N PRO A 142 -6.39 11.61 18.24
CA PRO A 142 -5.08 10.98 18.14
C PRO A 142 -4.56 10.60 19.53
N VAL A 143 -3.83 9.49 19.58
CA VAL A 143 -3.15 9.08 20.81
C VAL A 143 -1.80 9.77 20.85
N LEU A 144 -1.56 10.54 21.88
CA LEU A 144 -0.30 11.26 22.02
C LEU A 144 0.82 10.29 22.39
N PRO A 145 2.03 10.48 21.84
CA PRO A 145 3.14 9.59 22.17
C PRO A 145 3.38 9.44 23.67
N SER A 146 3.20 10.53 24.41
CA SER A 146 3.37 10.49 25.85
C SER A 146 2.33 9.62 26.55
N ASP A 147 1.17 9.48 25.93
CA ASP A 147 0.11 8.62 26.47
C ASP A 147 0.30 7.18 26.03
N ALA A 148 0.80 7.03 24.87
CA ALA A 148 1.06 5.72 24.35
C ALA A 148 2.21 5.05 25.08
N LYS A 149 2.99 5.81 25.78
CA LYS A 149 4.06 5.43 26.46
C LYS A 149 5.24 5.44 26.09
N PRO A 150 5.62 5.77 26.46
CA PRO A 150 6.73 6.39 25.98
C PRO A 150 7.78 5.53 25.60
N GLU A 151 8.02 5.63 25.27
CA GLU A 151 8.77 5.16 24.94
C GLU A 151 9.38 5.03 25.04
#